data_aefd5467720a84975046e94cb319cb6d
#
_entry.id   aefd5467720a84975046e94cb319cb6d
#
_cell.length_a   1.000
_cell.length_b   1.000
_cell.length_c   1.000
_cell.angle_alpha   90.00
_cell.angle_beta   90.00
_cell.angle_gamma   90.00
#
_symmetry.space_group_name_H-M   'P 1'
#
loop_
_entity.id
_entity.type
_entity.pdbx_description
1 polymer ?
#
loop_
_entity_poly.entity_id
_entity_poly.type
_entity_poly.pdbx_seq_one_letter_code
_entity_poly.pdbx_strand_id
1 'polypeptide(L)'
;MAWGRRVHAVASAAAALVFCCVFMTTVPTRADDIEDARAIVFSNRDVWLNGAFLSGGVLWSPTALDDSGLLFKFLVSGGLYRYDAGDLGGQRVIGSEWQVQLLPGWHVKRGTFEAKVFWGPEYQHHQLSLDDPGNNLRGGKAGLRFSTELWDEPTATTMIAADASLSTVGTNSARIGFGLKILDQFYSGPEAQVYSADGYAQRRLGLHITSMKTGDAEWSAAGGWAVDTNNRSSPYLRLGFMQRVGGD
;
A
#
# COMPACT_ATOMS: atom_id res chain seq x y z
N MET A 1 38.50 9.67 -7.33
CA MET A 1 37.41 10.37 -8.07
C MET A 1 36.52 9.42 -8.89
N ALA A 2 36.26 8.17 -8.47
CA ALA A 2 35.45 7.20 -9.25
C ALA A 2 34.16 6.74 -8.51
N TRP A 3 33.90 7.27 -7.34
CA TRP A 3 32.77 6.80 -6.48
C TRP A 3 31.43 7.49 -6.74
N GLY A 4 31.47 8.74 -7.26
CA GLY A 4 30.23 9.50 -7.50
C GLY A 4 29.37 9.00 -8.67
N ARG A 5 29.91 8.24 -9.60
CA ARG A 5 29.16 7.77 -10.79
C ARG A 5 28.25 6.57 -10.55
N ARG A 6 28.51 5.75 -9.53
CA ARG A 6 27.70 4.54 -9.26
C ARG A 6 26.40 4.84 -8.49
N VAL A 7 26.39 5.88 -7.66
CA VAL A 7 25.20 6.27 -6.91
C VAL A 7 24.12 6.87 -7.84
N HIS A 8 24.54 7.61 -8.87
CA HIS A 8 23.61 8.18 -9.86
C HIS A 8 22.99 7.13 -10.78
N ALA A 9 23.69 6.03 -11.08
CA ALA A 9 23.17 4.97 -11.95
C ALA A 9 22.09 4.12 -11.27
N VAL A 10 22.20 3.87 -9.96
CA VAL A 10 21.22 3.09 -9.20
C VAL A 10 19.94 3.92 -8.96
N ALA A 11 20.08 5.22 -8.67
CA ALA A 11 18.93 6.11 -8.53
C ALA A 11 18.16 6.29 -9.85
N SER A 12 18.87 6.29 -10.99
CA SER A 12 18.24 6.40 -12.31
C SER A 12 17.50 5.14 -12.73
N ALA A 13 17.98 3.94 -12.36
CA ALA A 13 17.31 2.68 -12.67
C ALA A 13 16.04 2.49 -11.84
N ALA A 14 16.03 2.87 -10.55
CA ALA A 14 14.84 2.84 -9.71
C ALA A 14 13.80 3.87 -10.16
N ALA A 15 14.21 5.06 -10.59
CA ALA A 15 13.33 6.08 -11.14
C ALA A 15 12.72 5.65 -12.49
N ALA A 16 13.45 4.91 -13.33
CA ALA A 16 12.96 4.42 -14.61
C ALA A 16 11.93 3.30 -14.45
N LEU A 17 12.06 2.42 -13.46
CA LEU A 17 11.06 1.39 -13.14
C LEU A 17 9.75 1.98 -12.61
N VAL A 18 9.82 3.07 -11.85
CA VAL A 18 8.64 3.80 -11.34
C VAL A 18 7.87 4.51 -12.47
N PHE A 19 8.54 4.92 -13.54
CA PHE A 19 7.90 5.65 -14.63
C PHE A 19 7.22 4.75 -15.68
N CYS A 20 7.62 3.48 -15.78
CA CYS A 20 7.10 2.56 -16.81
C CYS A 20 5.73 1.94 -16.45
N CYS A 21 5.30 1.97 -15.18
CA CYS A 21 3.99 1.43 -14.75
C CYS A 21 2.82 2.42 -14.88
N VAL A 22 3.01 3.62 -15.44
CA VAL A 22 1.96 4.66 -15.50
C VAL A 22 1.10 4.57 -16.76
N PHE A 23 1.50 3.81 -17.77
CA PHE A 23 0.70 3.61 -18.98
C PHE A 23 0.04 2.23 -19.02
N MET A 24 -0.82 1.91 -18.04
CA MET A 24 -1.87 0.94 -18.33
C MET A 24 -2.92 1.66 -19.17
N THR A 25 -2.96 1.33 -20.46
CA THR A 25 -4.05 1.69 -21.35
C THR A 25 -5.35 1.22 -20.70
N THR A 26 -6.26 2.15 -20.44
CA THR A 26 -7.62 1.83 -20.06
C THR A 26 -8.23 1.01 -21.19
N VAL A 27 -8.42 -0.28 -20.95
CA VAL A 27 -9.27 -1.09 -21.80
C VAL A 27 -10.69 -0.58 -21.56
N PRO A 28 -11.42 -0.11 -22.57
CA PRO A 28 -12.79 0.33 -22.37
C PRO A 28 -13.64 -0.91 -22.04
N THR A 29 -13.99 -1.06 -20.78
CA THR A 29 -14.94 -2.05 -20.30
C THR A 29 -16.35 -1.49 -20.47
N ARG A 30 -17.27 -2.25 -21.02
CA ARG A 30 -18.67 -1.91 -21.13
C ARG A 30 -19.31 -1.91 -19.74
N ALA A 31 -20.26 -1.03 -19.48
CA ALA A 31 -20.92 -0.89 -18.17
C ALA A 31 -21.65 -2.16 -17.69
N ASP A 32 -21.98 -3.08 -18.59
CA ASP A 32 -22.64 -4.37 -18.29
C ASP A 32 -21.66 -5.42 -17.69
N ASP A 33 -20.35 -5.22 -17.81
CA ASP A 33 -19.33 -6.22 -17.41
C ASP A 33 -18.90 -6.08 -15.92
N ILE A 34 -19.44 -5.10 -15.19
CA ILE A 34 -18.96 -4.75 -13.83
C ILE A 34 -19.53 -5.69 -12.76
N GLU A 35 -20.75 -6.22 -12.95
CA GLU A 35 -21.39 -7.13 -11.97
C GLU A 35 -20.67 -8.48 -11.89
N ASP A 36 -20.07 -8.95 -12.97
CA ASP A 36 -19.31 -10.22 -13.05
C ASP A 36 -17.79 -10.03 -12.98
N ALA A 37 -17.32 -8.84 -12.55
CA ALA A 37 -15.90 -8.58 -12.44
C ALA A 37 -15.19 -9.60 -11.56
N ARG A 38 -14.10 -10.19 -12.06
CA ARG A 38 -13.29 -11.20 -11.36
C ARG A 38 -11.91 -10.69 -10.93
N ALA A 39 -11.53 -9.51 -11.40
CA ALA A 39 -10.25 -8.93 -11.03
C ALA A 39 -10.36 -7.44 -10.69
N ILE A 40 -9.50 -7.00 -9.79
CA ILE A 40 -9.23 -5.58 -9.52
C ILE A 40 -7.74 -5.36 -9.74
N VAL A 41 -7.41 -4.38 -10.57
CA VAL A 41 -6.07 -3.82 -10.64
C VAL A 41 -6.03 -2.61 -9.73
N PHE A 42 -4.99 -2.50 -8.91
CA PHE A 42 -4.86 -1.39 -7.97
C PHE A 42 -3.43 -0.86 -7.87
N SER A 43 -3.30 0.40 -7.50
CA SER A 43 -2.02 1.02 -7.19
C SER A 43 -2.14 2.03 -6.06
N ASN A 44 -1.06 2.21 -5.29
CA ASN A 44 -0.97 3.20 -4.24
C ASN A 44 0.38 3.92 -4.29
N ARG A 45 0.35 5.21 -3.98
CA ARG A 45 1.53 6.05 -3.77
C ARG A 45 1.46 6.62 -2.37
N ASP A 46 2.57 6.58 -1.67
CA ASP A 46 2.70 7.05 -0.29
C ASP A 46 3.99 7.87 -0.17
N VAL A 47 3.89 9.10 0.27
CA VAL A 47 5.02 10.03 0.37
C VAL A 47 4.98 10.74 1.71
N TRP A 48 6.13 10.79 2.37
CA TRP A 48 6.37 11.59 3.57
C TRP A 48 7.82 12.08 3.58
N LEU A 49 8.19 12.89 4.57
CA LEU A 49 9.53 13.52 4.61
C LEU A 49 10.69 12.54 4.43
N ASN A 50 10.58 11.34 5.00
CA ASN A 50 11.67 10.37 5.04
C ASN A 50 11.47 9.17 4.12
N GLY A 51 10.47 9.20 3.21
CA GLY A 51 10.27 8.11 2.28
C GLY A 51 9.21 8.38 1.23
N ALA A 52 9.30 7.63 0.16
CA ALA A 52 8.32 7.58 -0.92
C ALA A 52 8.21 6.15 -1.43
N PHE A 53 6.99 5.63 -1.49
CA PHE A 53 6.70 4.27 -1.92
C PHE A 53 5.61 4.27 -2.99
N LEU A 54 5.75 3.31 -3.88
CA LEU A 54 4.74 2.93 -4.86
C LEU A 54 4.43 1.45 -4.67
N SER A 55 3.17 1.11 -4.70
CA SER A 55 2.73 -0.29 -4.79
C SER A 55 1.68 -0.45 -5.86
N GLY A 56 1.58 -1.65 -6.40
CA GLY A 56 0.54 -2.03 -7.35
C GLY A 56 0.34 -3.53 -7.35
N GLY A 57 -0.83 -3.96 -7.81
CA GLY A 57 -1.14 -5.38 -7.81
C GLY A 57 -2.46 -5.70 -8.46
N VAL A 58 -2.78 -6.98 -8.36
CA VAL A 58 -4.03 -7.56 -8.83
C VAL A 58 -4.66 -8.36 -7.70
N LEU A 59 -5.94 -8.14 -7.49
CA LEU A 59 -6.81 -9.03 -6.71
C LEU A 59 -7.65 -9.81 -7.71
N TRP A 60 -7.64 -11.12 -7.62
CA TRP A 60 -8.41 -11.99 -8.51
C TRP A 60 -9.26 -12.98 -7.71
N SER A 61 -10.44 -13.29 -8.24
CA SER A 61 -11.37 -14.28 -7.71
C SER A 61 -11.72 -15.32 -8.78
N PRO A 62 -11.85 -16.59 -8.47
CA PRO A 62 -12.41 -17.59 -9.40
C PRO A 62 -13.91 -17.40 -9.65
N THR A 63 -14.61 -16.69 -8.77
CA THR A 63 -16.02 -16.28 -8.89
C THR A 63 -16.11 -14.77 -9.03
N ALA A 64 -17.31 -14.19 -9.05
CA ALA A 64 -17.45 -12.73 -9.02
C ALA A 64 -16.85 -12.15 -7.73
N LEU A 65 -16.25 -10.96 -7.83
CA LEU A 65 -15.64 -10.27 -6.67
C LEU A 65 -16.68 -9.86 -5.62
N ASP A 66 -17.93 -9.80 -6.00
CA ASP A 66 -19.02 -9.48 -5.09
C ASP A 66 -19.56 -10.71 -4.34
N ASP A 67 -19.09 -11.91 -4.68
CA ASP A 67 -19.39 -13.14 -3.95
C ASP A 67 -18.40 -13.38 -2.82
N SER A 68 -18.89 -14.02 -1.74
CA SER A 68 -17.99 -14.57 -0.72
C SER A 68 -17.24 -15.79 -1.27
N GLY A 69 -15.93 -15.84 -1.05
CA GLY A 69 -15.14 -16.97 -1.59
C GLY A 69 -13.65 -16.74 -1.59
N LEU A 70 -12.96 -17.55 -2.38
CA LEU A 70 -11.51 -17.51 -2.54
C LEU A 70 -11.08 -16.24 -3.26
N LEU A 71 -9.97 -15.68 -2.80
CA LEU A 71 -9.26 -14.58 -3.42
C LEU A 71 -7.77 -14.88 -3.55
N PHE A 72 -7.16 -14.27 -4.55
CA PHE A 72 -5.71 -14.28 -4.74
C PHE A 72 -5.24 -12.85 -4.96
N LYS A 73 -4.35 -12.37 -4.08
CA LYS A 73 -3.74 -11.05 -4.20
C LYS A 73 -2.27 -11.20 -4.60
N PHE A 74 -1.90 -10.60 -5.72
CA PHE A 74 -0.52 -10.37 -6.10
C PHE A 74 -0.20 -8.90 -5.90
N LEU A 75 0.90 -8.60 -5.21
CA LEU A 75 1.31 -7.24 -4.93
C LEU A 75 2.82 -7.10 -5.12
N VAL A 76 3.21 -6.01 -5.77
CA VAL A 76 4.59 -5.54 -5.86
C VAL A 76 4.64 -4.14 -5.28
N SER A 77 5.65 -3.86 -4.48
CA SER A 77 5.92 -2.52 -3.98
C SER A 77 7.39 -2.20 -4.06
N GLY A 78 7.71 -0.92 -4.07
CA GLY A 78 9.08 -0.44 -4.00
C GLY A 78 9.13 1.03 -3.62
N GLY A 79 10.26 1.46 -3.08
CA GLY A 79 10.42 2.82 -2.65
C GLY A 79 11.80 3.14 -2.13
N LEU A 80 11.91 4.38 -1.69
CA LEU A 80 13.09 4.94 -1.07
C LEU A 80 12.73 5.43 0.32
N TYR A 81 13.64 5.24 1.26
CA TYR A 81 13.52 5.75 2.62
C TYR A 81 14.87 6.23 3.14
N ARG A 82 14.85 7.02 4.18
CA ARG A 82 16.06 7.49 4.86
C ARG A 82 15.88 7.49 6.37
N TYR A 83 16.94 7.15 7.07
CA TYR A 83 16.99 7.18 8.53
C TYR A 83 18.39 7.54 9.02
N ASP A 84 18.52 7.88 10.28
CA ASP A 84 19.79 8.16 10.91
C ASP A 84 20.18 6.90 11.72
N ALA A 85 21.28 6.23 11.31
CA ALA A 85 21.70 4.93 11.85
C ALA A 85 22.47 5.12 13.17
N GLY A 86 21.92 4.60 14.27
CA GLY A 86 22.53 4.68 15.59
C GLY A 86 23.90 4.02 15.66
N ASP A 87 24.04 2.83 15.07
CA ASP A 87 25.27 2.04 15.05
C ASP A 87 26.37 2.66 14.16
N LEU A 88 26.01 3.60 13.32
CA LEU A 88 26.94 4.39 12.50
C LEU A 88 27.14 5.82 13.04
N GLY A 89 26.90 6.03 14.35
CA GLY A 89 27.10 7.34 14.98
C GLY A 89 26.12 8.41 14.50
N GLY A 90 24.90 8.02 14.09
CA GLY A 90 23.87 8.93 13.61
C GLY A 90 24.04 9.35 12.16
N GLN A 91 24.85 8.66 11.38
CA GLN A 91 24.98 8.93 9.94
C GLN A 91 23.69 8.64 9.21
N ARG A 92 23.37 9.49 8.22
CA ARG A 92 22.20 9.31 7.38
C ARG A 92 22.40 8.20 6.37
N VAL A 93 21.53 7.19 6.44
CA VAL A 93 21.44 6.08 5.50
C VAL A 93 20.25 6.30 4.59
N ILE A 94 20.45 6.08 3.29
CA ILE A 94 19.37 6.02 2.30
C ILE A 94 19.20 4.56 1.94
N GLY A 95 17.98 4.04 2.11
CA GLY A 95 17.58 2.72 1.71
C GLY A 95 16.69 2.74 0.47
N SER A 96 16.85 1.76 -0.38
CA SER A 96 15.84 1.39 -1.38
C SER A 96 15.28 0.01 -1.03
N GLU A 97 13.99 -0.17 -1.26
CA GLU A 97 13.27 -1.41 -1.00
C GLU A 97 12.48 -1.81 -2.23
N TRP A 98 12.40 -3.11 -2.48
CA TRP A 98 11.34 -3.70 -3.29
C TRP A 98 10.82 -4.96 -2.63
N GLN A 99 9.54 -5.25 -2.85
CA GLN A 99 8.82 -6.35 -2.24
C GLN A 99 7.86 -6.99 -3.22
N VAL A 100 7.71 -8.31 -3.12
CA VAL A 100 6.71 -9.10 -3.84
C VAL A 100 5.94 -9.95 -2.86
N GLN A 101 4.62 -10.03 -3.03
CA GLN A 101 3.72 -10.83 -2.21
C GLN A 101 2.79 -11.64 -3.10
N LEU A 102 2.54 -12.90 -2.72
CA LEU A 102 1.54 -13.77 -3.33
C LEU A 102 0.64 -14.32 -2.21
N LEU A 103 -0.56 -13.79 -2.11
CA LEU A 103 -1.43 -13.97 -0.95
C LEU A 103 -2.76 -14.58 -1.37
N PRO A 104 -2.94 -15.91 -1.25
CA PRO A 104 -4.27 -16.49 -1.23
C PRO A 104 -5.06 -15.96 -0.03
N GLY A 105 -6.38 -15.94 -0.14
CA GLY A 105 -7.24 -15.41 0.91
C GLY A 105 -8.70 -15.81 0.76
N TRP A 106 -9.49 -15.28 1.65
CA TRP A 106 -10.92 -15.49 1.70
C TRP A 106 -11.67 -14.19 1.88
N HIS A 107 -12.74 -14.01 1.11
CA HIS A 107 -13.66 -12.90 1.16
C HIS A 107 -14.99 -13.33 1.79
N VAL A 108 -15.48 -12.52 2.70
CA VAL A 108 -16.83 -12.60 3.25
C VAL A 108 -17.54 -11.29 2.97
N LYS A 109 -18.67 -11.37 2.28
CA LYS A 109 -19.56 -10.23 2.02
C LYS A 109 -20.94 -10.53 2.56
N ARG A 110 -21.48 -9.62 3.39
CA ARG A 110 -22.82 -9.72 3.98
C ARG A 110 -23.47 -8.34 4.00
N GLY A 111 -24.31 -8.06 3.03
CA GLY A 111 -24.89 -6.73 2.85
C GLY A 111 -23.80 -5.70 2.55
N THR A 112 -23.67 -4.68 3.39
CA THR A 112 -22.64 -3.64 3.28
C THR A 112 -21.31 -4.01 3.91
N PHE A 113 -21.27 -5.06 4.73
CA PHE A 113 -20.05 -5.54 5.38
C PHE A 113 -19.21 -6.42 4.46
N GLU A 114 -17.93 -6.08 4.29
CA GLU A 114 -16.94 -6.85 3.60
C GLU A 114 -15.71 -7.10 4.48
N ALA A 115 -15.26 -8.35 4.53
CA ALA A 115 -14.02 -8.74 5.19
C ALA A 115 -13.18 -9.62 4.27
N LYS A 116 -11.91 -9.30 4.13
CA LYS A 116 -10.94 -10.08 3.37
C LYS A 116 -9.78 -10.44 4.28
N VAL A 117 -9.38 -11.70 4.25
CA VAL A 117 -8.24 -12.21 5.01
C VAL A 117 -7.30 -12.89 4.03
N PHE A 118 -6.01 -12.59 4.13
CA PHE A 118 -4.98 -13.12 3.24
C PHE A 118 -3.80 -13.63 4.05
N TRP A 119 -3.14 -14.69 3.56
CA TRP A 119 -1.85 -15.13 4.08
C TRP A 119 -1.04 -15.76 2.95
N GLY A 120 0.26 -15.60 2.98
CA GLY A 120 1.10 -16.23 1.95
C GLY A 120 2.54 -15.73 1.98
N PRO A 121 3.35 -16.22 1.04
CA PRO A 121 4.75 -15.86 0.95
C PRO A 121 4.96 -14.40 0.52
N GLU A 122 6.04 -13.84 1.06
CA GLU A 122 6.58 -12.57 0.64
C GLU A 122 8.09 -12.65 0.51
N TYR A 123 8.62 -11.77 -0.34
CA TYR A 123 10.05 -11.52 -0.44
C TYR A 123 10.28 -10.01 -0.47
N GLN A 124 11.23 -9.56 0.36
CA GLN A 124 11.67 -8.15 0.42
C GLN A 124 13.17 -8.09 0.18
N HIS A 125 13.62 -7.02 -0.47
CA HIS A 125 15.04 -6.74 -0.63
C HIS A 125 15.32 -5.27 -0.33
N HIS A 126 16.24 -5.05 0.62
CA HIS A 126 16.66 -3.71 1.04
C HIS A 126 18.13 -3.49 0.67
N GLN A 127 18.39 -2.44 -0.07
CA GLN A 127 19.74 -1.98 -0.41
C GLN A 127 20.00 -0.65 0.31
N LEU A 128 21.08 -0.59 1.07
CA LEU A 128 21.45 0.57 1.86
C LEU A 128 22.63 1.30 1.22
N SER A 129 22.66 2.64 1.34
CA SER A 129 23.77 3.48 0.87
C SER A 129 25.05 3.31 1.71
N LEU A 130 24.89 2.93 2.98
CA LEU A 130 25.96 2.56 3.90
C LEU A 130 25.61 1.18 4.47
N ASP A 131 26.60 0.34 4.70
CA ASP A 131 26.39 -0.95 5.36
C ASP A 131 26.11 -0.70 6.85
N ASP A 132 24.85 -0.85 7.25
CA ASP A 132 24.38 -0.69 8.62
C ASP A 132 24.14 -2.09 9.23
N PRO A 133 25.03 -2.59 10.09
CA PRO A 133 24.88 -3.90 10.73
C PRO A 133 23.67 -3.99 11.64
N GLY A 134 23.21 -2.88 12.19
CA GLY A 134 22.04 -2.79 13.07
C GLY A 134 20.70 -2.92 12.33
N ASN A 135 20.70 -2.80 11.00
CA ASN A 135 19.48 -2.94 10.20
C ASN A 135 19.25 -4.41 9.81
N ASN A 136 18.30 -5.07 10.47
CA ASN A 136 17.97 -6.48 10.24
C ASN A 136 17.24 -6.72 8.91
N LEU A 137 16.71 -5.68 8.25
CA LEU A 137 16.02 -5.82 6.96
C LEU A 137 16.97 -5.78 5.76
N ARG A 138 18.24 -5.39 5.95
CA ARG A 138 19.21 -5.29 4.86
C ARG A 138 19.34 -6.61 4.07
N GLY A 139 19.52 -6.49 2.76
CA GLY A 139 19.61 -7.63 1.84
C GLY A 139 18.26 -8.24 1.52
N GLY A 140 18.26 -9.50 1.10
CA GLY A 140 17.05 -10.25 0.77
C GLY A 140 16.49 -10.99 1.96
N LYS A 141 15.19 -10.90 2.17
CA LYS A 141 14.44 -11.60 3.23
C LYS A 141 13.20 -12.25 2.64
N ALA A 142 13.02 -13.55 2.89
CA ALA A 142 11.80 -14.27 2.58
C ALA A 142 11.02 -14.52 3.88
N GLY A 143 9.70 -14.43 3.80
CA GLY A 143 8.83 -14.62 4.95
C GLY A 143 7.40 -14.96 4.58
N LEU A 144 6.54 -14.91 5.58
CA LEU A 144 5.10 -15.04 5.44
C LEU A 144 4.44 -13.73 5.88
N ARG A 145 3.43 -13.33 5.13
CA ARG A 145 2.57 -12.18 5.45
C ARG A 145 1.16 -12.65 5.74
N PHE A 146 0.59 -12.06 6.77
CA PHE A 146 -0.84 -12.10 7.06
C PHE A 146 -1.41 -10.69 6.90
N SER A 147 -2.55 -10.55 6.21
CA SER A 147 -3.24 -9.26 6.11
C SER A 147 -4.76 -9.42 6.14
N THR A 148 -5.42 -8.37 6.62
CA THR A 148 -6.88 -8.29 6.66
C THR A 148 -7.32 -6.92 6.16
N GLU A 149 -8.47 -6.90 5.49
CA GLU A 149 -9.13 -5.69 5.01
C GLU A 149 -10.60 -5.77 5.42
N LEU A 150 -11.12 -4.71 6.00
CA LEU A 150 -12.51 -4.57 6.42
C LEU A 150 -13.11 -3.32 5.80
N TRP A 151 -14.33 -3.44 5.32
CA TRP A 151 -15.17 -2.35 4.88
C TRP A 151 -16.59 -2.57 5.38
N ASP A 152 -17.21 -1.52 5.89
CA ASP A 152 -18.64 -1.55 6.26
C ASP A 152 -19.27 -0.18 6.03
N GLU A 153 -20.52 -0.19 5.60
CA GLU A 153 -21.38 0.99 5.53
C GLU A 153 -22.55 0.82 6.52
N PRO A 154 -22.31 1.11 7.83
CA PRO A 154 -23.32 0.88 8.87
C PRO A 154 -24.61 1.66 8.66
N THR A 155 -24.53 2.77 7.92
CA THR A 155 -25.69 3.56 7.48
C THR A 155 -25.49 3.99 6.03
N ALA A 156 -26.55 4.49 5.39
CA ALA A 156 -26.48 5.00 4.02
C ALA A 156 -25.46 6.15 3.82
N THR A 157 -25.03 6.79 4.91
CA THR A 157 -24.18 7.98 4.87
C THR A 157 -22.84 7.82 5.59
N THR A 158 -22.56 6.67 6.20
CA THR A 158 -21.32 6.44 6.96
C THR A 158 -20.57 5.22 6.45
N MET A 159 -19.26 5.26 6.52
CA MET A 159 -18.40 4.13 6.25
C MET A 159 -17.34 3.96 7.34
N ILE A 160 -16.90 2.73 7.55
CA ILE A 160 -15.75 2.35 8.35
C ILE A 160 -14.85 1.45 7.48
N ALA A 161 -13.59 1.76 7.41
CA ALA A 161 -12.59 0.91 6.77
C ALA A 161 -11.46 0.63 7.73
N ALA A 162 -10.96 -0.59 7.74
CA ALA A 162 -9.76 -0.95 8.49
C ALA A 162 -8.92 -1.95 7.69
N ASP A 163 -7.61 -1.83 7.80
CA ASP A 163 -6.69 -2.82 7.27
C ASP A 163 -5.53 -3.05 8.25
N ALA A 164 -5.03 -4.26 8.27
CA ALA A 164 -3.85 -4.62 9.04
C ALA A 164 -2.99 -5.62 8.26
N SER A 165 -1.68 -5.56 8.49
CA SER A 165 -0.71 -6.45 7.87
C SER A 165 0.42 -6.76 8.85
N LEU A 166 0.72 -8.05 9.00
CA LEU A 166 1.78 -8.57 9.84
C LEU A 166 2.72 -9.43 8.99
N SER A 167 4.02 -9.26 9.19
CA SER A 167 5.04 -10.00 8.46
C SER A 167 6.02 -10.68 9.41
N THR A 168 6.39 -11.91 9.11
CA THR A 168 7.47 -12.61 9.82
C THR A 168 8.85 -11.99 9.59
N VAL A 169 8.99 -11.14 8.56
CA VAL A 169 10.20 -10.35 8.32
C VAL A 169 10.29 -9.14 9.25
N GLY A 170 9.17 -8.76 9.92
CA GLY A 170 9.17 -7.68 10.92
C GLY A 170 8.59 -6.35 10.41
N THR A 171 7.97 -6.32 9.23
CA THR A 171 7.26 -5.14 8.71
C THR A 171 5.76 -5.25 8.98
N ASN A 172 5.19 -4.34 9.76
CA ASN A 172 3.80 -4.41 10.19
C ASN A 172 3.10 -3.07 9.96
N SER A 173 1.81 -3.11 9.68
CA SER A 173 0.98 -1.91 9.55
C SER A 173 -0.45 -2.16 10.01
N ALA A 174 -1.12 -1.09 10.45
CA ALA A 174 -2.55 -1.08 10.63
C ALA A 174 -3.09 0.31 10.32
N ARG A 175 -4.31 0.38 9.79
CA ARG A 175 -5.01 1.61 9.47
C ARG A 175 -6.48 1.45 9.82
N ILE A 176 -7.10 2.54 10.26
CA ILE A 176 -8.55 2.67 10.42
C ILE A 176 -8.97 4.03 9.88
N GLY A 177 -10.08 4.06 9.16
CA GLY A 177 -10.73 5.26 8.66
C GLY A 177 -12.22 5.25 8.95
N PHE A 178 -12.78 6.41 9.23
CA PHE A 178 -14.21 6.67 9.31
C PHE A 178 -14.56 7.75 8.29
N GLY A 179 -15.65 7.59 7.55
CA GLY A 179 -16.08 8.54 6.54
C GLY A 179 -17.57 8.87 6.60
N LEU A 180 -17.86 10.11 6.29
CA LEU A 180 -19.21 10.59 5.98
C LEU A 180 -19.33 10.73 4.46
N LYS A 181 -20.48 10.32 3.91
CA LYS A 181 -20.78 10.46 2.48
C LYS A 181 -21.01 11.92 2.12
N ILE A 182 -20.25 12.41 1.16
CA ILE A 182 -20.29 13.79 0.69
C ILE A 182 -20.94 13.82 -0.69
N LEU A 183 -21.98 14.62 -0.86
CA LEU A 183 -22.71 14.82 -2.12
C LEU A 183 -23.16 13.50 -2.80
N ASP A 184 -23.37 12.43 -2.01
CA ASP A 184 -23.69 11.07 -2.48
C ASP A 184 -22.66 10.47 -3.45
N GLN A 185 -21.42 11.02 -3.49
CA GLN A 185 -20.40 10.65 -4.47
C GLN A 185 -19.18 9.93 -3.88
N PHE A 186 -18.74 10.33 -2.68
CA PHE A 186 -17.56 9.77 -2.03
C PHE A 186 -17.66 9.91 -0.51
N TYR A 187 -16.79 9.19 0.20
CA TYR A 187 -16.66 9.32 1.65
C TYR A 187 -15.44 10.17 2.02
N SER A 188 -15.57 10.99 3.06
CA SER A 188 -14.46 11.75 3.63
C SER A 188 -14.54 11.78 5.15
N GLY A 189 -13.39 11.74 5.80
CA GLY A 189 -13.32 11.79 7.26
C GLY A 189 -11.93 11.51 7.82
N PRO A 190 -11.82 11.31 9.14
CA PRO A 190 -10.54 11.04 9.79
C PRO A 190 -10.01 9.65 9.49
N GLU A 191 -8.68 9.53 9.43
CA GLU A 191 -7.97 8.26 9.44
C GLU A 191 -6.79 8.28 10.41
N ALA A 192 -6.49 7.11 10.97
CA ALA A 192 -5.27 6.86 11.74
C ALA A 192 -4.54 5.64 11.15
N GLN A 193 -3.22 5.71 11.14
CA GLN A 193 -2.36 4.64 10.66
C GLN A 193 -1.15 4.47 11.57
N VAL A 194 -0.72 3.23 11.76
CA VAL A 194 0.55 2.88 12.37
C VAL A 194 1.35 1.98 11.42
N TYR A 195 2.66 2.14 11.45
CA TYR A 195 3.59 1.32 10.69
C TYR A 195 4.80 1.03 11.57
N SER A 196 5.38 -0.17 11.45
CA SER A 196 6.64 -0.53 12.10
C SER A 196 7.50 -1.42 11.21
N ALA A 197 8.81 -1.23 11.28
CA ALA A 197 9.82 -2.03 10.59
C ALA A 197 11.15 -1.93 11.32
N ASP A 198 11.69 -3.05 11.81
CA ASP A 198 13.02 -3.17 12.41
C ASP A 198 13.38 -2.03 13.40
N GLY A 199 12.55 -1.83 14.44
CA GLY A 199 12.75 -0.77 15.43
C GLY A 199 12.29 0.63 15.02
N TYR A 200 12.03 0.87 13.74
CA TYR A 200 11.34 2.05 13.26
C TYR A 200 9.83 1.92 13.47
N ALA A 201 9.19 2.95 13.98
CA ALA A 201 7.75 3.04 14.04
C ALA A 201 7.29 4.43 13.60
N GLN A 202 6.13 4.48 12.97
CA GLN A 202 5.48 5.71 12.53
C GLN A 202 4.00 5.66 12.89
N ARG A 203 3.46 6.77 13.36
CA ARG A 203 2.04 7.00 13.61
C ARG A 203 1.58 8.15 12.75
N ARG A 204 0.42 8.02 12.15
CA ARG A 204 -0.17 9.02 11.27
C ARG A 204 -1.59 9.32 11.71
N LEU A 205 -1.96 10.58 11.59
CA LEU A 205 -3.34 11.06 11.78
C LEU A 205 -3.64 12.05 10.67
N GLY A 206 -4.79 11.90 10.01
CA GLY A 206 -5.14 12.74 8.88
C GLY A 206 -6.60 12.62 8.48
N LEU A 207 -6.87 13.12 7.30
CA LEU A 207 -8.17 13.02 6.62
C LEU A 207 -7.99 12.22 5.35
N HIS A 208 -9.06 11.51 4.97
CA HIS A 208 -9.12 10.78 3.70
C HIS A 208 -10.35 11.16 2.88
N ILE A 209 -10.23 10.94 1.58
CA ILE A 209 -11.34 10.84 0.62
C ILE A 209 -11.22 9.46 -0.01
N THR A 210 -12.33 8.72 -0.10
CA THR A 210 -12.35 7.39 -0.71
C THR A 210 -13.64 7.15 -1.48
N SER A 211 -13.64 6.11 -2.36
CA SER A 211 -14.76 5.78 -3.25
C SER A 211 -15.11 6.90 -4.25
N MET A 212 -14.14 7.71 -4.62
CA MET A 212 -14.32 8.73 -5.66
C MET A 212 -14.25 8.07 -7.04
N LYS A 213 -15.39 7.94 -7.70
CA LYS A 213 -15.51 7.21 -8.98
C LYS A 213 -15.34 8.13 -10.19
N THR A 214 -14.63 7.65 -11.21
CA THR A 214 -14.51 8.27 -12.51
C THR A 214 -14.58 7.16 -13.57
N GLY A 215 -15.74 6.93 -14.14
CA GLY A 215 -16.01 5.70 -14.92
C GLY A 215 -15.86 4.47 -14.04
N ASP A 216 -15.13 3.47 -14.53
CA ASP A 216 -14.85 2.21 -13.83
C ASP A 216 -13.70 2.30 -12.82
N ALA A 217 -13.05 3.45 -12.75
CA ALA A 217 -11.95 3.72 -11.85
C ALA A 217 -12.44 4.31 -10.52
N GLU A 218 -11.87 3.85 -9.43
CA GLU A 218 -12.06 4.40 -8.10
C GLU A 218 -10.75 4.97 -7.56
N TRP A 219 -10.84 6.17 -7.01
CA TRP A 219 -9.73 6.91 -6.47
C TRP A 219 -9.87 7.12 -4.97
N SER A 220 -8.75 7.18 -4.31
CA SER A 220 -8.66 7.60 -2.91
C SER A 220 -7.48 8.53 -2.72
N ALA A 221 -7.61 9.44 -1.76
CA ALA A 221 -6.54 10.31 -1.33
C ALA A 221 -6.57 10.42 0.20
N ALA A 222 -5.42 10.57 0.82
CA ALA A 222 -5.33 10.87 2.23
C ALA A 222 -4.12 11.77 2.50
N GLY A 223 -4.24 12.62 3.51
CA GLY A 223 -3.15 13.49 3.92
C GLY A 223 -3.32 13.93 5.36
N GLY A 224 -2.21 14.25 5.99
CA GLY A 224 -2.19 14.62 7.40
C GLY A 224 -0.78 14.71 7.93
N TRP A 225 -0.61 14.31 9.16
CA TRP A 225 0.65 14.42 9.89
C TRP A 225 1.15 13.07 10.36
N ALA A 226 2.44 12.83 10.19
CA ALA A 226 3.15 11.64 10.61
C ALA A 226 4.17 11.99 11.70
N VAL A 227 4.30 11.13 12.70
CA VAL A 227 5.34 11.20 13.73
C VAL A 227 6.05 9.86 13.80
N ASP A 228 7.38 9.86 13.78
CA ASP A 228 8.19 8.65 13.83
C ASP A 228 8.82 8.39 15.22
N THR A 229 9.53 7.26 15.33
CA THR A 229 10.23 6.83 16.57
C THR A 229 11.20 7.89 17.13
N ASN A 230 11.77 8.71 16.25
CA ASN A 230 12.71 9.77 16.64
C ASN A 230 12.00 11.10 16.93
N ASN A 231 10.68 11.10 17.14
CA ASN A 231 9.82 12.27 17.30
C ASN A 231 9.91 13.28 16.15
N ARG A 232 10.34 12.83 14.95
CA ARG A 232 10.33 13.69 13.77
C ARG A 232 8.92 13.70 13.22
N SER A 233 8.40 14.89 13.00
CA SER A 233 7.06 15.10 12.48
C SER A 233 7.10 15.67 11.07
N SER A 234 6.20 15.23 10.21
CA SER A 234 6.11 15.68 8.82
C SER A 234 4.71 15.48 8.24
N PRO A 235 4.33 16.25 7.23
CA PRO A 235 3.17 15.92 6.43
C PRO A 235 3.38 14.59 5.68
N TYR A 236 2.27 13.91 5.39
CA TYR A 236 2.23 12.79 4.46
C TYR A 236 1.11 12.99 3.44
N LEU A 237 1.27 12.34 2.30
CA LEU A 237 0.25 12.23 1.25
C LEU A 237 0.20 10.78 0.78
N ARG A 238 -1.01 10.25 0.63
CA ARG A 238 -1.27 8.96 0.01
C ARG A 238 -2.30 9.12 -1.09
N LEU A 239 -2.08 8.46 -2.22
CA LEU A 239 -3.01 8.38 -3.35
C LEU A 239 -3.22 6.92 -3.69
N GLY A 240 -4.47 6.53 -3.88
CA GLY A 240 -4.87 5.19 -4.29
C GLY A 240 -5.70 5.24 -5.56
N PHE A 241 -5.57 4.18 -6.33
CA PHE A 241 -6.33 3.92 -7.54
C PHE A 241 -6.71 2.45 -7.56
N MET A 242 -7.93 2.15 -7.96
CA MET A 242 -8.32 0.80 -8.33
C MET A 242 -9.30 0.81 -9.51
N GLN A 243 -9.30 -0.27 -10.25
CA GLN A 243 -10.21 -0.49 -11.37
C GLN A 243 -10.64 -1.94 -11.39
N ARG A 244 -11.95 -2.18 -11.48
CA ARG A 244 -12.51 -3.49 -11.73
C ARG A 244 -12.27 -3.85 -13.19
N VAL A 245 -11.90 -5.11 -13.43
CA VAL A 245 -11.72 -5.66 -14.77
C VAL A 245 -12.73 -6.78 -14.93
N GLY A 246 -13.59 -6.67 -15.96
CA GLY A 246 -14.64 -7.66 -16.26
C GLY A 246 -14.06 -9.02 -16.64
N GLY A 247 -14.80 -10.10 -16.34
CA GLY A 247 -14.60 -11.40 -16.95
C GLY A 247 -15.47 -11.48 -18.22
N ASP A 248 -14.93 -12.01 -19.28
CA ASP A 248 -15.69 -12.42 -20.48
C ASP A 248 -16.64 -13.57 -20.16
#